data_ce1e25db3d66d9fdde5b1c4274b550a6
#
_entry.id   ce1e25db3d66d9fdde5b1c4274b550a6
#
_cell.length_a   1.000
_cell.length_b   1.000
_cell.length_c   1.000
_cell.angle_alpha   90.00
_cell.angle_beta   90.00
_cell.angle_gamma   90.00
#
_symmetry.space_group_name_H-M   'P 1'
#
loop_
_entity.id
_entity.type
_entity.pdbx_description
1 polymer ?
#
loop_
_entity_poly.entity_id
_entity_poly.type
_entity_poly.pdbx_seq_one_letter_code
_entity_poly.pdbx_strand_id
1 'polypeptide(L)'
;MKTIKLGKTGMDVPVLALGCMRLADADRKQAAEYFRTALDLGLNFFDHADIYAGGRSEEVFADLVRESGVSRDKLILQSKCGIVPGKMYDFSKKHILESVDGILKRLNTDYLDVLLLHRPDALMEPEEIAEAFDTLEAAGKVRHFGVSNEDPNTLALLQKYVRQPIAADQLQLSVTNASMIEQPMNMNIGDDRNLDRDNGVLNYCRLHDITIQTWSPFQYGFMEGVFLGNEKFAALNKVLEEVGARYGVSSTTISLAWILRHPAKMQAVVGSINPKRIAECAKAAEIELSRADWYEIYRGAGHRLP
;
A
#
# COMPACT_ATOMS: atom_id res chain seq x y z
N MET A 1 13.30 -10.28 7.24
CA MET A 1 12.09 -9.92 6.46
C MET A 1 12.36 -10.17 4.97
N LYS A 2 11.45 -10.83 4.25
CA LYS A 2 11.52 -11.02 2.79
C LYS A 2 11.37 -9.68 2.08
N THR A 3 12.10 -9.50 0.96
CA THR A 3 12.08 -8.27 0.17
C THR A 3 11.66 -8.53 -1.27
N ILE A 4 11.21 -7.47 -1.93
CA ILE A 4 10.94 -7.40 -3.37
C ILE A 4 11.58 -6.13 -3.95
N LYS A 5 11.75 -6.09 -5.26
CA LYS A 5 12.11 -4.82 -5.94
C LYS A 5 10.90 -3.90 -6.01
N LEU A 6 11.09 -2.64 -5.68
CA LEU A 6 10.08 -1.60 -5.86
C LEU A 6 10.13 -1.08 -7.29
N GLY A 7 9.24 -1.56 -8.13
CA GLY A 7 9.22 -1.17 -9.54
C GLY A 7 10.59 -1.26 -10.20
N LYS A 8 10.94 -0.25 -10.99
CA LYS A 8 12.23 -0.09 -11.68
C LYS A 8 13.26 0.73 -10.88
N THR A 9 13.01 1.00 -9.60
CA THR A 9 13.89 1.87 -8.77
C THR A 9 15.22 1.21 -8.40
N GLY A 10 15.33 -0.10 -8.50
CA GLY A 10 16.46 -0.86 -7.98
C GLY A 10 16.43 -1.10 -6.47
N MET A 11 15.54 -0.44 -5.72
CA MET A 11 15.41 -0.60 -4.27
C MET A 11 14.86 -1.97 -3.91
N ASP A 12 15.46 -2.61 -2.91
CA ASP A 12 14.89 -3.75 -2.21
C ASP A 12 14.05 -3.23 -1.03
N VAL A 13 12.75 -3.55 -1.02
CA VAL A 13 11.83 -3.12 0.02
C VAL A 13 11.19 -4.33 0.69
N PRO A 14 10.84 -4.26 2.00
CA PRO A 14 10.08 -5.32 2.65
C PRO A 14 8.78 -5.61 1.90
N VAL A 15 8.35 -6.87 1.87
CA VAL A 15 7.04 -7.26 1.27
C VAL A 15 5.85 -6.68 2.05
N LEU A 16 6.09 -6.16 3.26
CA LEU A 16 5.12 -5.43 4.07
C LEU A 16 5.59 -4.00 4.28
N ALA A 17 4.71 -3.04 4.02
CA ALA A 17 4.86 -1.64 4.42
C ALA A 17 3.93 -1.34 5.61
N LEU A 18 4.30 -0.38 6.43
CA LEU A 18 3.55 0.03 7.61
C LEU A 18 2.81 1.34 7.35
N GLY A 19 1.48 1.25 7.24
CA GLY A 19 0.60 2.41 7.04
C GLY A 19 0.42 3.21 8.32
N CYS A 20 0.83 4.48 8.29
CA CYS A 20 0.87 5.38 9.44
C CYS A 20 -0.41 6.20 9.66
N MET A 21 -1.51 5.91 8.93
CA MET A 21 -2.75 6.70 9.01
C MET A 21 -3.30 6.82 10.44
N ARG A 22 -3.16 5.77 11.26
CA ARG A 22 -3.67 5.73 12.66
C ARG A 22 -2.61 6.07 13.71
N LEU A 23 -1.41 6.49 13.29
CA LEU A 23 -0.32 6.70 14.24
C LEU A 23 -0.60 7.83 15.23
N ALA A 24 -1.32 8.87 14.79
CA ALA A 24 -1.74 9.97 15.65
C ALA A 24 -2.81 9.59 16.70
N ASP A 25 -3.48 8.43 16.54
CA ASP A 25 -4.47 7.93 17.49
C ASP A 25 -3.83 7.14 18.65
N ALA A 26 -2.57 6.74 18.50
CA ALA A 26 -1.84 6.00 19.53
C ALA A 26 -1.39 6.92 20.66
N ASP A 27 -1.42 6.39 21.89
CA ASP A 27 -0.64 7.02 22.95
C ASP A 27 0.88 6.85 22.69
N ARG A 28 1.68 7.70 23.35
CA ARG A 28 3.13 7.76 23.12
C ARG A 28 3.84 6.44 23.41
N LYS A 29 3.40 5.70 24.43
CA LYS A 29 4.01 4.42 24.79
C LYS A 29 3.72 3.36 23.74
N GLN A 30 2.47 3.27 23.30
CA GLN A 30 2.04 2.36 22.23
C GLN A 30 2.76 2.66 20.92
N ALA A 31 2.86 3.93 20.54
CA ALA A 31 3.55 4.35 19.32
C ALA A 31 5.05 3.99 19.35
N ALA A 32 5.72 4.22 20.50
CA ALA A 32 7.13 3.87 20.68
C ALA A 32 7.36 2.35 20.65
N GLU A 33 6.48 1.56 21.28
CA GLU A 33 6.54 0.10 21.24
C GLU A 33 6.32 -0.44 19.82
N TYR A 34 5.31 0.10 19.11
CA TYR A 34 5.04 -0.22 17.72
C TYR A 34 6.26 0.03 16.84
N PHE A 35 6.85 1.22 16.93
CA PHE A 35 8.00 1.60 16.10
C PHE A 35 9.22 0.72 16.35
N ARG A 36 9.53 0.43 17.63
CA ARG A 36 10.62 -0.48 18.01
C ARG A 36 10.37 -1.88 17.46
N THR A 37 9.17 -2.43 17.69
CA THR A 37 8.79 -3.75 17.18
C THR A 37 8.91 -3.83 15.66
N ALA A 38 8.53 -2.78 14.95
CA ALA A 38 8.67 -2.71 13.50
C ALA A 38 10.13 -2.87 13.06
N LEU A 39 11.03 -2.09 13.67
CA LEU A 39 12.46 -2.16 13.36
C LEU A 39 13.08 -3.51 13.71
N ASP A 40 12.72 -4.09 14.86
CA ASP A 40 13.20 -5.42 15.31
C ASP A 40 12.78 -6.53 14.34
N LEU A 41 11.63 -6.38 13.68
CA LEU A 41 11.12 -7.31 12.65
C LEU A 41 11.70 -7.04 11.25
N GLY A 42 12.52 -6.00 11.08
CA GLY A 42 13.02 -5.56 9.77
C GLY A 42 11.96 -4.91 8.89
N LEU A 43 10.90 -4.35 9.49
CA LEU A 43 9.86 -3.57 8.82
C LEU A 43 10.26 -2.09 8.89
N ASN A 44 11.00 -1.64 7.90
CA ASN A 44 11.53 -0.27 7.85
C ASN A 44 10.90 0.61 6.77
N PHE A 45 9.85 0.14 6.09
CA PHE A 45 9.09 0.91 5.11
C PHE A 45 7.84 1.50 5.77
N PHE A 46 7.76 2.82 5.85
CA PHE A 46 6.66 3.56 6.48
C PHE A 46 5.90 4.39 5.44
N ASP A 47 4.59 4.16 5.39
CA ASP A 47 3.68 4.76 4.41
C ASP A 47 2.80 5.83 5.07
N HIS A 48 3.04 7.07 4.72
CA HIS A 48 2.36 8.27 5.19
C HIS A 48 1.44 8.88 4.12
N ALA A 49 0.76 9.95 4.47
CA ALA A 49 0.15 10.93 3.59
C ALA A 49 0.00 12.27 4.33
N ASP A 50 0.10 13.37 3.61
CA ASP A 50 -0.02 14.73 4.13
C ASP A 50 -1.34 15.00 4.86
N ILE A 51 -2.41 14.30 4.46
CA ILE A 51 -3.76 14.43 5.05
C ILE A 51 -3.98 13.59 6.32
N TYR A 52 -3.09 12.64 6.66
CA TYR A 52 -3.32 11.73 7.79
C TYR A 52 -3.34 12.50 9.12
N ALA A 53 -4.52 12.55 9.74
CA ALA A 53 -4.78 13.38 10.92
C ALA A 53 -4.34 14.85 10.73
N GLY A 54 -4.52 15.41 9.52
CA GLY A 54 -4.11 16.78 9.20
C GLY A 54 -2.58 17.01 9.27
N GLY A 55 -1.79 15.97 8.98
CA GLY A 55 -0.32 15.99 9.06
C GLY A 55 0.24 15.51 10.39
N ARG A 56 -0.58 15.38 11.44
CA ARG A 56 -0.10 15.00 12.76
C ARG A 56 0.53 13.59 12.81
N SER A 57 0.09 12.66 11.95
CA SER A 57 0.72 11.34 11.87
C SER A 57 2.20 11.41 11.47
N GLU A 58 2.57 12.34 10.60
CA GLU A 58 3.94 12.60 10.20
C GLU A 58 4.76 13.22 11.35
N GLU A 59 4.17 14.17 12.11
CA GLU A 59 4.83 14.77 13.29
C GLU A 59 5.10 13.75 14.39
N VAL A 60 4.11 12.89 14.70
CA VAL A 60 4.29 11.79 15.68
C VAL A 60 5.39 10.84 15.24
N PHE A 61 5.43 10.50 13.94
CA PHE A 61 6.49 9.66 13.40
C PHE A 61 7.88 10.30 13.55
N ALA A 62 8.01 11.58 13.24
CA ALA A 62 9.27 12.32 13.41
C ALA A 62 9.77 12.31 14.87
N ASP A 63 8.86 12.42 15.83
CA ASP A 63 9.19 12.30 17.26
C ASP A 63 9.71 10.90 17.61
N LEU A 64 9.09 9.83 17.08
CA LEU A 64 9.54 8.44 17.27
C LEU A 64 10.93 8.20 16.70
N VAL A 65 11.21 8.71 15.50
CA VAL A 65 12.54 8.61 14.88
C VAL A 65 13.58 9.30 15.75
N ARG A 66 13.32 10.54 16.19
CA ARG A 66 14.21 11.30 17.06
C ARG A 66 14.49 10.57 18.37
N GLU A 67 13.46 10.03 19.03
CA GLU A 67 13.58 9.36 20.33
C GLU A 67 14.27 8.00 20.24
N SER A 68 14.09 7.29 19.14
CA SER A 68 14.75 6.00 18.90
C SER A 68 16.23 6.12 18.55
N GLY A 69 16.65 7.28 18.06
CA GLY A 69 18.02 7.51 17.57
C GLY A 69 18.36 6.75 16.26
N VAL A 70 17.36 6.17 15.59
CA VAL A 70 17.58 5.47 14.33
C VAL A 70 17.97 6.49 13.24
N SER A 71 18.99 6.18 12.47
CA SER A 71 19.42 7.07 11.39
C SER A 71 18.46 7.00 10.19
N ARG A 72 18.27 8.14 9.51
CA ARG A 72 17.34 8.30 8.39
C ARG A 72 17.55 7.31 7.25
N ASP A 73 18.80 6.96 6.96
CA ASP A 73 19.19 6.01 5.90
C ASP A 73 18.76 4.56 6.15
N LYS A 74 18.37 4.22 7.39
CA LYS A 74 17.80 2.92 7.74
C LYS A 74 16.30 2.82 7.49
N LEU A 75 15.64 3.93 7.19
CA LEU A 75 14.21 4.03 6.97
C LEU A 75 13.90 4.28 5.50
N ILE A 76 12.81 3.68 5.02
CA ILE A 76 12.22 3.98 3.72
C ILE A 76 10.94 4.74 4.00
N LEU A 77 10.91 6.02 3.63
CA LEU A 77 9.77 6.90 3.86
C LEU A 77 9.03 7.16 2.57
N GLN A 78 7.79 6.72 2.55
CA GLN A 78 6.81 7.05 1.51
C GLN A 78 5.78 8.00 2.09
N SER A 79 5.43 9.05 1.34
CA SER A 79 4.27 9.88 1.66
C SER A 79 3.47 10.18 0.40
N LYS A 80 2.31 10.82 0.56
CA LYS A 80 1.38 11.08 -0.52
C LYS A 80 0.88 12.52 -0.45
N CYS A 81 0.53 13.09 -1.62
CA CYS A 81 -0.10 14.41 -1.74
C CYS A 81 -1.17 14.42 -2.84
N GLY A 82 -1.86 15.54 -2.99
CA GLY A 82 -2.83 15.76 -4.06
C GLY A 82 -4.29 15.68 -3.61
N ILE A 83 -4.56 15.50 -2.32
CA ILE A 83 -5.91 15.62 -1.77
C ILE A 83 -6.02 16.92 -0.98
N VAL A 84 -6.94 17.80 -1.37
CA VAL A 84 -7.36 18.94 -0.55
C VAL A 84 -8.64 18.55 0.20
N PRO A 85 -8.57 18.18 1.49
CA PRO A 85 -9.67 17.55 2.20
C PRO A 85 -10.99 18.31 2.11
N GLY A 86 -12.05 17.61 1.68
CA GLY A 86 -13.39 18.16 1.56
C GLY A 86 -13.59 19.19 0.43
N LYS A 87 -12.60 19.39 -0.44
CA LYS A 87 -12.68 20.40 -1.52
C LYS A 87 -12.42 19.83 -2.91
N MET A 88 -11.25 19.26 -3.17
CA MET A 88 -10.83 18.84 -4.51
C MET A 88 -9.64 17.89 -4.46
N TYR A 89 -9.31 17.31 -5.58
CA TYR A 89 -7.97 16.79 -5.88
C TYR A 89 -7.19 17.88 -6.59
N ASP A 90 -5.87 17.92 -6.39
CA ASP A 90 -5.02 18.97 -6.98
C ASP A 90 -3.61 18.40 -7.28
N PHE A 91 -3.36 18.13 -8.55
CA PHE A 91 -2.05 17.71 -9.06
C PHE A 91 -1.30 18.83 -9.76
N SER A 92 -1.68 20.09 -9.53
CA SER A 92 -0.90 21.21 -10.02
C SER A 92 0.54 21.18 -9.50
N LYS A 93 1.48 21.62 -10.30
CA LYS A 93 2.90 21.75 -9.89
C LYS A 93 3.05 22.48 -8.55
N LYS A 94 2.31 23.60 -8.39
CA LYS A 94 2.34 24.39 -7.16
C LYS A 94 1.96 23.55 -5.94
N HIS A 95 0.82 22.87 -6.01
CA HIS A 95 0.32 22.09 -4.88
C HIS A 95 1.25 20.92 -4.53
N ILE A 96 1.77 20.21 -5.53
CA ILE A 96 2.72 19.11 -5.31
C ILE A 96 3.98 19.62 -4.58
N LEU A 97 4.57 20.73 -5.03
CA LEU A 97 5.79 21.29 -4.41
C LEU A 97 5.55 21.75 -2.98
N GLU A 98 4.47 22.50 -2.73
CA GLU A 98 4.09 22.99 -1.40
C GLU A 98 3.77 21.84 -0.44
N SER A 99 3.07 20.79 -0.92
CA SER A 99 2.76 19.59 -0.14
C SER A 99 4.03 18.85 0.29
N VAL A 100 4.99 18.66 -0.63
CA VAL A 100 6.26 17.99 -0.31
C VAL A 100 7.05 18.79 0.72
N ASP A 101 7.12 20.10 0.60
CA ASP A 101 7.80 20.96 1.58
C ASP A 101 7.15 20.83 2.97
N GLY A 102 5.82 20.76 3.02
CA GLY A 102 5.06 20.51 4.25
C GLY A 102 5.35 19.14 4.85
N ILE A 103 5.36 18.09 4.03
CA ILE A 103 5.65 16.70 4.42
C ILE A 103 7.06 16.60 5.02
N LEU A 104 8.07 17.12 4.31
CA LEU A 104 9.47 17.10 4.76
C LEU A 104 9.66 17.81 6.10
N LYS A 105 8.98 18.97 6.27
CA LYS A 105 8.99 19.72 7.52
C LYS A 105 8.38 18.91 8.67
N ARG A 106 7.21 18.26 8.48
CA ARG A 106 6.53 17.49 9.52
C ARG A 106 7.28 16.20 9.85
N LEU A 107 7.81 15.49 8.85
CA LEU A 107 8.65 14.30 9.03
C LEU A 107 10.06 14.62 9.56
N ASN A 108 10.44 15.93 9.61
CA ASN A 108 11.78 16.38 10.00
C ASN A 108 12.89 15.64 9.24
N THR A 109 12.80 15.66 7.93
CA THR A 109 13.74 15.00 7.01
C THR A 109 13.98 15.85 5.75
N ASP A 110 15.12 15.66 5.12
CA ASP A 110 15.49 16.40 3.91
C ASP A 110 14.93 15.75 2.63
N TYR A 111 14.52 14.48 2.69
CA TYR A 111 14.05 13.75 1.52
C TYR A 111 13.02 12.67 1.83
N LEU A 112 12.19 12.35 0.84
CA LEU A 112 11.39 11.14 0.75
C LEU A 112 12.07 10.11 -0.16
N ASP A 113 11.94 8.84 0.19
CA ASP A 113 12.33 7.76 -0.71
C ASP A 113 11.30 7.58 -1.84
N VAL A 114 9.99 7.73 -1.51
CA VAL A 114 8.90 7.63 -2.49
C VAL A 114 7.84 8.70 -2.22
N LEU A 115 7.37 9.36 -3.26
CA LEU A 115 6.17 10.21 -3.24
C LEU A 115 5.09 9.59 -4.13
N LEU A 116 3.87 9.46 -3.61
CA LEU A 116 2.71 9.03 -4.40
C LEU A 116 1.75 10.21 -4.65
N LEU A 117 1.16 10.27 -5.84
CA LEU A 117 -0.06 11.02 -6.09
C LEU A 117 -1.24 10.22 -5.52
N HIS A 118 -2.01 10.80 -4.57
CA HIS A 118 -2.83 10.02 -3.63
C HIS A 118 -4.16 9.51 -4.21
N ARG A 119 -4.78 10.26 -5.13
CA ARG A 119 -6.05 9.94 -5.78
C ARG A 119 -6.09 10.56 -7.16
N PRO A 120 -6.76 9.93 -8.15
CA PRO A 120 -6.90 10.50 -9.49
C PRO A 120 -7.46 11.92 -9.46
N ASP A 121 -6.81 12.85 -10.13
CA ASP A 121 -7.29 14.21 -10.34
C ASP A 121 -7.87 14.34 -11.75
N ALA A 122 -9.17 14.60 -11.86
CA ALA A 122 -9.85 14.74 -13.14
C ALA A 122 -9.38 15.95 -13.98
N LEU A 123 -8.70 16.91 -13.33
CA LEU A 123 -8.15 18.12 -13.98
C LEU A 123 -6.63 18.07 -14.11
N MET A 124 -6.05 16.89 -13.98
CA MET A 124 -4.62 16.66 -14.08
C MET A 124 -4.04 17.15 -15.42
N GLU A 125 -3.02 17.99 -15.34
CA GLU A 125 -2.16 18.35 -16.47
C GLU A 125 -0.82 17.61 -16.31
N PRO A 126 -0.56 16.57 -17.12
CA PRO A 126 0.62 15.72 -16.95
C PRO A 126 1.94 16.46 -17.07
N GLU A 127 1.97 17.56 -17.83
CA GLU A 127 3.12 18.44 -17.98
C GLU A 127 3.48 19.13 -16.65
N GLU A 128 2.49 19.57 -15.87
CA GLU A 128 2.73 20.19 -14.56
C GLU A 128 3.28 19.16 -13.57
N ILE A 129 2.79 17.94 -13.61
CA ILE A 129 3.30 16.83 -12.78
C ILE A 129 4.76 16.53 -13.16
N ALA A 130 5.07 16.46 -14.46
CA ALA A 130 6.42 16.22 -14.94
C ALA A 130 7.40 17.30 -14.45
N GLU A 131 7.00 18.57 -14.55
CA GLU A 131 7.81 19.69 -14.04
C GLU A 131 7.99 19.65 -12.51
N ALA A 132 6.94 19.24 -11.77
CA ALA A 132 7.03 19.08 -10.31
C ALA A 132 8.00 17.97 -9.94
N PHE A 133 7.90 16.80 -10.58
CA PHE A 133 8.78 15.66 -10.33
C PHE A 133 10.23 15.98 -10.67
N ASP A 134 10.48 16.62 -11.81
CA ASP A 134 11.82 17.08 -12.19
C ASP A 134 12.41 18.05 -11.16
N THR A 135 11.61 18.99 -10.67
CA THR A 135 12.03 19.95 -9.65
C THR A 135 12.39 19.26 -8.32
N LEU A 136 11.54 18.33 -7.87
CA LEU A 136 11.73 17.59 -6.61
C LEU A 136 12.93 16.65 -6.65
N GLU A 137 13.11 15.94 -7.78
CA GLU A 137 14.24 15.04 -7.97
C GLU A 137 15.55 15.82 -8.06
N ALA A 138 15.60 16.89 -8.85
CA ALA A 138 16.78 17.75 -9.00
C ALA A 138 17.21 18.40 -7.67
N ALA A 139 16.22 18.74 -6.81
CA ALA A 139 16.48 19.27 -5.47
C ALA A 139 16.87 18.18 -4.44
N GLY A 140 16.83 16.90 -4.82
CA GLY A 140 17.10 15.79 -3.91
C GLY A 140 16.02 15.56 -2.86
N LYS A 141 14.84 16.19 -3.00
CA LYS A 141 13.72 16.11 -2.04
C LYS A 141 12.92 14.81 -2.17
N VAL A 142 12.85 14.22 -3.37
CA VAL A 142 12.16 12.96 -3.64
C VAL A 142 13.02 12.10 -4.55
N ARG A 143 13.19 10.83 -4.20
CA ARG A 143 14.02 9.88 -4.96
C ARG A 143 13.23 9.14 -6.03
N HIS A 144 12.01 8.72 -5.71
CA HIS A 144 11.14 7.93 -6.59
C HIS A 144 9.70 8.40 -6.50
N PHE A 145 8.95 8.16 -7.56
CA PHE A 145 7.57 8.61 -7.70
C PHE A 145 6.65 7.45 -8.03
N GLY A 146 5.41 7.56 -7.58
CA GLY A 146 4.36 6.60 -7.85
C GLY A 146 2.98 7.25 -7.74
N VAL A 147 1.97 6.42 -7.77
CA VAL A 147 0.57 6.85 -7.72
C VAL A 147 -0.25 5.98 -6.78
N SER A 148 -1.51 6.34 -6.58
CA SER A 148 -2.46 5.54 -5.81
C SER A 148 -3.84 5.60 -6.47
N ASN A 149 -4.41 4.43 -6.73
CA ASN A 149 -5.73 4.24 -7.33
C ASN A 149 -5.85 4.77 -8.77
N GLU A 150 -4.76 4.74 -9.53
CA GLU A 150 -4.77 5.13 -10.94
C GLU A 150 -5.13 3.96 -11.85
N ASP A 151 -5.87 4.27 -12.91
CA ASP A 151 -6.18 3.31 -13.96
C ASP A 151 -5.05 3.21 -15.00
N PRO A 152 -5.00 2.11 -15.80
CA PRO A 152 -3.95 1.88 -16.79
C PRO A 152 -3.78 2.99 -17.83
N ASN A 153 -4.87 3.63 -18.26
CA ASN A 153 -4.79 4.67 -19.29
C ASN A 153 -4.21 5.97 -18.70
N THR A 154 -4.58 6.30 -17.47
CA THR A 154 -4.00 7.42 -16.74
C THR A 154 -2.51 7.18 -16.45
N LEU A 155 -2.13 5.97 -16.06
CA LEU A 155 -0.71 5.59 -15.90
C LEU A 155 0.06 5.75 -17.21
N ALA A 156 -0.51 5.30 -18.34
CA ALA A 156 0.11 5.46 -19.66
C ALA A 156 0.22 6.93 -20.08
N LEU A 157 -0.80 7.74 -19.77
CA LEU A 157 -0.79 9.18 -20.03
C LEU A 157 0.30 9.87 -19.21
N LEU A 158 0.38 9.63 -17.92
CA LEU A 158 1.44 10.18 -17.05
C LEU A 158 2.84 9.79 -17.55
N GLN A 159 3.06 8.51 -17.85
CA GLN A 159 4.37 8.01 -18.26
C GLN A 159 4.81 8.52 -19.64
N LYS A 160 3.88 9.07 -20.44
CA LYS A 160 4.22 9.76 -21.70
C LYS A 160 4.95 11.08 -21.44
N TYR A 161 4.66 11.77 -20.33
CA TYR A 161 5.20 13.10 -20.00
C TYR A 161 6.25 13.04 -18.91
N VAL A 162 6.05 12.18 -17.91
CA VAL A 162 6.95 12.00 -16.77
C VAL A 162 8.12 11.09 -17.19
N ARG A 163 9.36 11.57 -17.06
CA ARG A 163 10.56 10.76 -17.38
C ARG A 163 10.93 9.75 -16.30
N GLN A 164 10.55 10.02 -15.05
CA GLN A 164 10.78 9.13 -13.93
C GLN A 164 9.87 7.90 -14.06
N PRO A 165 10.40 6.67 -13.89
CA PRO A 165 9.54 5.48 -13.85
C PRO A 165 8.55 5.56 -12.70
N ILE A 166 7.28 5.27 -12.95
CA ILE A 166 6.30 5.08 -11.88
C ILE A 166 6.67 3.81 -11.10
N ALA A 167 7.05 3.98 -9.83
CA ALA A 167 7.59 2.92 -8.99
C ALA A 167 6.49 1.99 -8.44
N ALA A 168 5.35 2.57 -8.08
CA ALA A 168 4.25 1.85 -7.49
C ALA A 168 2.89 2.46 -7.85
N ASP A 169 1.86 1.61 -7.86
CA ASP A 169 0.46 2.03 -7.75
C ASP A 169 -0.13 1.38 -6.49
N GLN A 170 -0.61 2.23 -5.58
CA GLN A 170 -1.16 1.77 -4.31
C GLN A 170 -2.68 1.58 -4.42
N LEU A 171 -3.12 0.31 -4.51
CA LEU A 171 -4.48 -0.12 -4.83
C LEU A 171 -5.13 -0.87 -3.67
N GLN A 172 -6.46 -0.82 -3.55
CA GLN A 172 -7.16 -1.65 -2.56
C GLN A 172 -7.13 -3.12 -2.97
N LEU A 173 -6.70 -3.98 -2.06
CA LEU A 173 -6.80 -5.43 -2.22
C LEU A 173 -6.91 -6.13 -0.88
N SER A 174 -7.91 -6.98 -0.75
CA SER A 174 -8.04 -7.95 0.34
C SER A 174 -8.63 -9.25 -0.21
N VAL A 175 -8.73 -10.27 0.62
CA VAL A 175 -9.39 -11.54 0.23
C VAL A 175 -10.86 -11.30 -0.17
N THR A 176 -11.53 -10.30 0.43
CA THR A 176 -12.94 -9.96 0.16
C THR A 176 -13.13 -8.83 -0.86
N ASN A 177 -12.05 -8.17 -1.28
CA ASN A 177 -12.06 -7.13 -2.30
C ASN A 177 -10.95 -7.43 -3.30
N ALA A 178 -11.23 -8.28 -4.28
CA ALA A 178 -10.25 -8.89 -5.18
C ALA A 178 -10.57 -8.67 -6.66
N SER A 179 -11.33 -7.62 -7.02
CA SER A 179 -11.80 -7.34 -8.39
C SER A 179 -10.68 -7.36 -9.42
N MET A 180 -9.51 -6.76 -9.12
CA MET A 180 -8.37 -6.76 -10.04
C MET A 180 -7.80 -8.17 -10.33
N ILE A 181 -8.03 -9.14 -9.43
CA ILE A 181 -7.65 -10.55 -9.62
C ILE A 181 -8.78 -11.30 -10.35
N GLU A 182 -10.04 -11.00 -10.01
CA GLU A 182 -11.21 -11.67 -10.57
C GLU A 182 -11.42 -11.34 -12.05
N GLN A 183 -11.24 -10.08 -12.41
CA GLN A 183 -11.53 -9.58 -13.75
C GLN A 183 -10.83 -10.40 -14.86
N PRO A 184 -9.51 -10.64 -14.86
CA PRO A 184 -8.88 -11.45 -15.89
C PRO A 184 -9.27 -12.94 -15.82
N MET A 185 -9.71 -13.45 -14.67
CA MET A 185 -10.18 -14.84 -14.52
C MET A 185 -11.57 -15.04 -15.08
N ASN A 186 -12.40 -14.00 -15.13
CA ASN A 186 -13.78 -14.04 -15.59
C ASN A 186 -13.93 -13.54 -17.05
N MET A 187 -12.82 -13.39 -17.78
CA MET A 187 -12.85 -12.96 -19.16
C MET A 187 -13.75 -13.89 -19.99
N ASN A 188 -14.60 -13.28 -20.84
CA ASN A 188 -15.53 -13.97 -21.72
C ASN A 188 -16.64 -14.78 -20.99
N ILE A 189 -16.91 -14.51 -19.72
CA ILE A 189 -18.06 -15.03 -19.00
C ILE A 189 -19.24 -14.08 -19.21
N GLY A 190 -20.39 -14.56 -19.66
CA GLY A 190 -21.55 -13.77 -20.06
C GLY A 190 -22.47 -13.31 -18.93
N ASP A 191 -21.95 -13.12 -17.70
CA ASP A 191 -22.71 -12.65 -16.54
C ASP A 191 -21.96 -11.56 -15.75
N ASP A 192 -22.48 -11.15 -14.59
CA ASP A 192 -21.96 -10.06 -13.77
C ASP A 192 -20.51 -10.25 -13.29
N ARG A 193 -19.95 -11.46 -13.41
CA ARG A 193 -18.55 -11.73 -13.07
C ARG A 193 -17.56 -11.08 -14.04
N ASN A 194 -17.98 -10.81 -15.26
CA ASN A 194 -17.16 -10.17 -16.28
C ASN A 194 -17.23 -8.64 -16.25
N LEU A 195 -17.82 -8.04 -15.23
CA LEU A 195 -17.80 -6.58 -15.08
C LEU A 195 -16.39 -6.12 -14.72
N ASP A 196 -15.78 -5.40 -15.66
CA ASP A 196 -14.48 -4.77 -15.44
C ASP A 196 -14.65 -3.48 -14.64
N ARG A 197 -14.02 -3.41 -13.46
CA ARG A 197 -13.99 -2.24 -12.59
C ARG A 197 -12.60 -1.61 -12.49
N ASP A 198 -11.60 -2.32 -12.97
CA ASP A 198 -10.19 -2.01 -12.71
C ASP A 198 -9.38 -1.86 -14.02
N ASN A 199 -10.03 -1.91 -15.17
CA ASN A 199 -9.43 -1.73 -16.51
C ASN A 199 -8.17 -2.59 -16.74
N GLY A 200 -8.07 -3.75 -16.09
CA GLY A 200 -6.92 -4.63 -16.20
C GLY A 200 -5.65 -4.13 -15.49
N VAL A 201 -5.76 -3.27 -14.48
CA VAL A 201 -4.62 -2.63 -13.77
C VAL A 201 -3.59 -3.64 -13.25
N LEU A 202 -4.02 -4.82 -12.78
CA LEU A 202 -3.12 -5.86 -12.31
C LEU A 202 -2.09 -6.27 -13.37
N ASN A 203 -2.55 -6.56 -14.57
CA ASN A 203 -1.67 -6.99 -15.65
C ASN A 203 -0.89 -5.82 -16.28
N TYR A 204 -1.47 -4.63 -16.30
CA TYR A 204 -0.77 -3.42 -16.70
C TYR A 204 0.45 -3.16 -15.81
N CYS A 205 0.26 -3.15 -14.50
CA CYS A 205 1.36 -2.98 -13.55
C CYS A 205 2.44 -4.05 -13.71
N ARG A 206 2.05 -5.31 -13.93
CA ARG A 206 3.00 -6.40 -14.19
C ARG A 206 3.80 -6.24 -15.48
N LEU A 207 3.16 -5.76 -16.56
CA LEU A 207 3.83 -5.53 -17.85
C LEU A 207 4.82 -4.38 -17.80
N HIS A 208 4.56 -3.38 -16.97
CA HIS A 208 5.38 -2.18 -16.88
C HIS A 208 6.35 -2.16 -15.69
N ASP A 209 6.42 -3.28 -14.92
CA ASP A 209 7.23 -3.39 -13.69
C ASP A 209 6.85 -2.31 -12.65
N ILE A 210 5.56 -2.01 -12.49
CA ILE A 210 5.02 -1.15 -11.45
C ILE A 210 4.64 -2.05 -10.26
N THR A 211 5.15 -1.75 -9.05
CA THR A 211 4.78 -2.52 -7.86
C THR A 211 3.38 -2.16 -7.40
N ILE A 212 2.50 -3.15 -7.29
CA ILE A 212 1.22 -2.96 -6.63
C ILE A 212 1.44 -2.96 -5.12
N GLN A 213 1.10 -1.85 -4.45
CA GLN A 213 1.03 -1.76 -3.00
C GLN A 213 -0.42 -1.93 -2.57
N THR A 214 -0.72 -2.93 -1.72
CA THR A 214 -2.12 -3.24 -1.40
C THR A 214 -2.55 -2.57 -0.09
N TRP A 215 -3.39 -1.52 -0.17
CA TRP A 215 -3.94 -0.91 1.03
C TRP A 215 -5.20 -1.62 1.52
N SER A 216 -5.50 -1.49 2.83
CA SER A 216 -6.64 -2.14 3.51
C SER A 216 -6.73 -3.67 3.34
N PRO A 217 -5.64 -4.43 3.57
CA PRO A 217 -5.59 -5.86 3.26
C PRO A 217 -6.54 -6.74 4.10
N PHE A 218 -7.17 -6.18 5.13
CA PHE A 218 -8.13 -6.87 6.01
C PHE A 218 -9.55 -6.34 5.91
N GLN A 219 -9.80 -5.34 5.05
CA GLN A 219 -11.10 -4.68 4.99
C GLN A 219 -11.95 -5.20 3.82
N TYR A 220 -13.27 -5.10 3.99
CA TYR A 220 -14.25 -5.30 2.94
C TYR A 220 -14.89 -3.95 2.55
N GLY A 221 -15.44 -3.90 1.35
CA GLY A 221 -16.01 -2.67 0.79
C GLY A 221 -15.01 -1.52 0.76
N PHE A 222 -15.51 -0.30 0.70
CA PHE A 222 -14.69 0.89 0.82
C PHE A 222 -14.56 1.30 2.29
N MET A 223 -13.68 0.62 3.04
CA MET A 223 -13.44 0.86 4.48
C MET A 223 -14.68 0.61 5.38
N GLU A 224 -15.55 -0.33 4.97
CA GLU A 224 -16.79 -0.65 5.71
C GLU A 224 -16.51 -1.45 6.99
N GLY A 225 -15.37 -2.07 7.11
CA GLY A 225 -14.96 -2.83 8.28
C GLY A 225 -13.95 -3.93 7.98
N VAL A 226 -13.57 -4.67 9.01
CA VAL A 226 -12.63 -5.79 8.92
C VAL A 226 -13.42 -7.10 8.79
N PHE A 227 -13.03 -7.97 7.85
CA PHE A 227 -13.68 -9.27 7.66
C PHE A 227 -13.24 -10.32 8.69
N LEU A 228 -12.02 -10.19 9.27
CA LEU A 228 -11.52 -11.10 10.28
C LEU A 228 -12.37 -11.04 11.56
N GLY A 229 -12.89 -12.21 11.99
CA GLY A 229 -13.74 -12.32 13.18
C GLY A 229 -15.14 -11.71 13.03
N ASN A 230 -15.53 -11.27 11.83
CA ASN A 230 -16.84 -10.71 11.56
C ASN A 230 -17.83 -11.80 11.14
N GLU A 231 -18.99 -11.87 11.79
CA GLU A 231 -20.05 -12.87 11.54
C GLU A 231 -20.55 -12.85 10.09
N LYS A 232 -20.59 -11.69 9.44
CA LYS A 232 -20.91 -11.56 8.01
C LYS A 232 -20.03 -12.44 7.12
N PHE A 233 -18.82 -12.75 7.57
CA PHE A 233 -17.81 -13.54 6.86
C PHE A 233 -17.48 -14.84 7.59
N ALA A 234 -18.43 -15.43 8.35
CA ALA A 234 -18.18 -16.62 9.15
C ALA A 234 -17.61 -17.80 8.31
N ALA A 235 -18.13 -18.00 7.11
CA ALA A 235 -17.63 -19.05 6.20
C ALA A 235 -16.16 -18.81 5.80
N LEU A 236 -15.81 -17.58 5.45
CA LEU A 236 -14.43 -17.20 5.13
C LEU A 236 -13.52 -17.38 6.36
N ASN A 237 -13.94 -16.88 7.53
CA ASN A 237 -13.15 -16.98 8.75
C ASN A 237 -12.85 -18.43 9.11
N LYS A 238 -13.82 -19.34 8.95
CA LYS A 238 -13.60 -20.78 9.13
C LYS A 238 -12.52 -21.34 8.18
N VAL A 239 -12.58 -20.98 6.90
CA VAL A 239 -11.56 -21.39 5.92
C VAL A 239 -10.18 -20.83 6.28
N LEU A 240 -10.11 -19.55 6.69
CA LEU A 240 -8.85 -18.93 7.10
C LEU A 240 -8.25 -19.60 8.36
N GLU A 241 -9.09 -20.03 9.31
CA GLU A 241 -8.66 -20.80 10.49
C GLU A 241 -8.13 -22.18 10.11
N GLU A 242 -8.87 -22.92 9.26
CA GLU A 242 -8.48 -24.26 8.80
C GLU A 242 -7.17 -24.22 7.98
N VAL A 243 -7.05 -23.28 7.06
CA VAL A 243 -5.81 -23.08 6.29
C VAL A 243 -4.69 -22.62 7.21
N GLY A 244 -4.95 -21.64 8.09
CA GLY A 244 -3.96 -21.15 9.05
C GLY A 244 -3.40 -22.26 9.93
N ALA A 245 -4.27 -23.18 10.41
CA ALA A 245 -3.86 -24.33 11.20
C ALA A 245 -2.89 -25.26 10.46
N ARG A 246 -3.09 -25.47 9.14
CA ARG A 246 -2.17 -26.28 8.30
C ARG A 246 -0.74 -25.69 8.26
N TYR A 247 -0.61 -24.37 8.36
CA TYR A 247 0.67 -23.66 8.34
C TYR A 247 1.15 -23.24 9.76
N GLY A 248 0.38 -23.55 10.81
CA GLY A 248 0.71 -23.17 12.20
C GLY A 248 0.66 -21.66 12.47
N VAL A 249 -0.21 -20.92 11.76
CA VAL A 249 -0.32 -19.46 11.84
C VAL A 249 -1.77 -18.99 11.98
N SER A 250 -1.96 -17.73 12.35
CA SER A 250 -3.28 -17.12 12.53
C SER A 250 -3.97 -16.78 11.18
N SER A 251 -5.30 -16.57 11.23
CA SER A 251 -6.07 -16.05 10.12
C SER A 251 -5.56 -14.70 9.59
N THR A 252 -5.02 -13.85 10.46
CA THR A 252 -4.35 -12.59 10.08
C THR A 252 -3.16 -12.85 9.18
N THR A 253 -2.29 -13.78 9.58
CA THR A 253 -1.08 -14.16 8.82
C THR A 253 -1.46 -14.77 7.47
N ILE A 254 -2.42 -15.70 7.45
CA ILE A 254 -2.83 -16.38 6.22
C ILE A 254 -3.51 -15.44 5.21
N SER A 255 -4.29 -14.45 5.69
CA SER A 255 -4.90 -13.44 4.82
C SER A 255 -3.85 -12.59 4.08
N LEU A 256 -2.76 -12.22 4.74
CA LEU A 256 -1.64 -11.53 4.09
C LEU A 256 -0.83 -12.48 3.20
N ALA A 257 -0.59 -13.71 3.63
CA ALA A 257 0.10 -14.70 2.82
C ALA A 257 -0.64 -14.96 1.50
N TRP A 258 -1.97 -14.86 1.48
CA TRP A 258 -2.78 -14.94 0.27
C TRP A 258 -2.43 -13.84 -0.73
N ILE A 259 -2.27 -12.59 -0.28
CA ILE A 259 -1.84 -11.45 -1.12
C ILE A 259 -0.41 -11.68 -1.61
N LEU A 260 0.51 -11.97 -0.68
CA LEU A 260 1.93 -12.11 -0.99
C LEU A 260 2.25 -13.32 -1.88
N ARG A 261 1.36 -14.33 -1.92
CA ARG A 261 1.49 -15.50 -2.79
C ARG A 261 1.30 -15.16 -4.27
N HIS A 262 0.61 -14.06 -4.58
CA HIS A 262 0.32 -13.71 -5.96
C HIS A 262 1.62 -13.39 -6.74
N PRO A 263 1.75 -13.89 -8.01
CA PRO A 263 2.98 -13.75 -8.78
C PRO A 263 3.31 -12.31 -9.21
N ALA A 264 2.41 -11.35 -9.00
CA ALA A 264 2.66 -9.92 -9.21
C ALA A 264 3.66 -9.32 -8.20
N LYS A 265 4.09 -10.09 -7.17
CA LYS A 265 5.06 -9.62 -6.14
C LYS A 265 4.61 -8.33 -5.48
N MET A 266 3.39 -8.33 -4.97
CA MET A 266 2.78 -7.17 -4.31
C MET A 266 3.44 -6.87 -2.96
N GLN A 267 3.41 -5.60 -2.54
CA GLN A 267 3.75 -5.15 -1.20
C GLN A 267 2.45 -4.87 -0.43
N ALA A 268 2.24 -5.50 0.72
CA ALA A 268 1.03 -5.25 1.51
C ALA A 268 1.24 -4.11 2.52
N VAL A 269 0.35 -3.12 2.52
CA VAL A 269 0.37 -1.98 3.45
C VAL A 269 -0.49 -2.28 4.66
N VAL A 270 0.14 -2.54 5.79
CA VAL A 270 -0.51 -2.92 7.06
C VAL A 270 -0.78 -1.68 7.90
N GLY A 271 -2.05 -1.33 8.10
CA GLY A 271 -2.48 -0.13 8.85
C GLY A 271 -2.65 -0.33 10.37
N SER A 272 -2.12 -1.42 10.95
CA SER A 272 -2.19 -1.65 12.40
C SER A 272 -1.04 -0.96 13.13
N ILE A 273 -1.35 -0.30 14.25
CA ILE A 273 -0.38 0.26 15.20
C ILE A 273 -0.22 -0.62 16.46
N ASN A 274 -0.78 -1.83 16.46
CA ASN A 274 -0.64 -2.78 17.54
C ASN A 274 0.61 -3.65 17.33
N PRO A 275 1.61 -3.63 18.25
CA PRO A 275 2.87 -4.37 18.11
C PRO A 275 2.67 -5.88 17.91
N LYS A 276 1.74 -6.48 18.62
CA LYS A 276 1.45 -7.92 18.51
C LYS A 276 0.89 -8.26 17.13
N ARG A 277 0.01 -7.39 16.59
CA ARG A 277 -0.60 -7.60 15.28
C ARG A 277 0.41 -7.44 14.14
N ILE A 278 1.32 -6.46 14.22
CA ILE A 278 2.38 -6.35 13.19
C ILE A 278 3.34 -7.53 13.24
N ALA A 279 3.61 -8.09 14.43
CA ALA A 279 4.41 -9.31 14.55
C ALA A 279 3.72 -10.54 13.93
N GLU A 280 2.40 -10.65 14.05
CA GLU A 280 1.63 -11.67 13.32
C GLU A 280 1.68 -11.45 11.80
N CYS A 281 1.50 -10.20 11.36
CA CYS A 281 1.56 -9.84 9.94
C CYS A 281 2.95 -10.18 9.35
N ALA A 282 4.02 -9.93 10.09
CA ALA A 282 5.39 -10.19 9.64
C ALA A 282 5.64 -11.67 9.28
N LYS A 283 4.97 -12.60 9.95
CA LYS A 283 5.07 -14.05 9.67
C LYS A 283 4.57 -14.41 8.27
N ALA A 284 3.67 -13.61 7.68
CA ALA A 284 3.16 -13.85 6.34
C ALA A 284 4.26 -13.89 5.26
N ALA A 285 5.37 -13.18 5.49
CA ALA A 285 6.52 -13.16 4.60
C ALA A 285 7.24 -14.53 4.48
N GLU A 286 7.04 -15.42 5.45
CA GLU A 286 7.67 -16.74 5.52
C GLU A 286 6.77 -17.87 4.99
N ILE A 287 5.49 -17.57 4.71
CA ILE A 287 4.50 -18.56 4.29
C ILE A 287 4.56 -18.78 2.78
N GLU A 288 4.82 -20.00 2.38
CA GLU A 288 4.69 -20.45 1.00
C GLU A 288 3.33 -21.14 0.81
N LEU A 289 2.29 -20.32 0.62
CA LEU A 289 0.92 -20.81 0.45
C LEU A 289 0.80 -21.64 -0.84
N SER A 290 0.27 -22.86 -0.73
CA SER A 290 0.07 -23.72 -1.89
C SER A 290 -0.97 -23.12 -2.85
N ARG A 291 -0.95 -23.52 -4.12
CA ARG A 291 -1.98 -23.13 -5.09
C ARG A 291 -3.39 -23.58 -4.65
N ALA A 292 -3.49 -24.77 -4.11
CA ALA A 292 -4.77 -25.32 -3.64
C ALA A 292 -5.34 -24.49 -2.49
N ASP A 293 -4.54 -24.20 -1.48
CA ASP A 293 -4.95 -23.38 -0.33
C ASP A 293 -5.28 -21.94 -0.73
N TRP A 294 -4.55 -21.39 -1.70
CA TRP A 294 -4.85 -20.06 -2.24
C TRP A 294 -6.25 -20.00 -2.84
N TYR A 295 -6.61 -20.98 -3.67
CA TYR A 295 -7.94 -21.06 -4.27
C TYR A 295 -9.03 -21.49 -3.26
N GLU A 296 -8.70 -22.23 -2.22
CA GLU A 296 -9.62 -22.54 -1.13
C GLU A 296 -10.04 -21.26 -0.41
N ILE A 297 -9.09 -20.39 -0.05
CA ILE A 297 -9.37 -19.08 0.54
C ILE A 297 -10.19 -18.21 -0.42
N TYR A 298 -9.81 -18.16 -1.70
CA TYR A 298 -10.52 -17.42 -2.74
C TYR A 298 -12.01 -17.80 -2.79
N ARG A 299 -12.31 -19.12 -2.82
CA ARG A 299 -13.70 -19.61 -2.77
C ARG A 299 -14.39 -19.32 -1.44
N GLY A 300 -13.66 -19.43 -0.34
CA GLY A 300 -14.16 -19.11 1.00
C GLY A 300 -14.64 -17.67 1.14
N ALA A 301 -14.05 -16.75 0.38
CA ALA A 301 -14.48 -15.36 0.29
C ALA A 301 -15.74 -15.12 -0.56
N GLY A 302 -16.28 -16.20 -1.18
CA GLY A 302 -17.47 -16.11 -2.02
C GLY A 302 -17.18 -15.90 -3.51
N HIS A 303 -15.91 -15.82 -3.90
CA HIS A 303 -15.52 -15.72 -5.30
C HIS A 303 -15.80 -17.05 -6.02
N ARG A 304 -16.28 -16.98 -7.25
CA ARG A 304 -16.74 -18.13 -8.01
C ARG A 304 -15.64 -18.67 -8.93
N LEU A 305 -15.53 -19.97 -8.97
CA LEU A 305 -14.80 -20.72 -9.99
C LEU A 305 -15.79 -21.49 -10.86
N PRO A 306 -15.42 -21.85 -12.09
CA PRO A 306 -16.23 -22.75 -12.93
C PRO A 306 -16.54 -24.06 -12.26
#